data_a228ca2ef18394dac9cfc0ed1350aeed
#
_entry.id   a228ca2ef18394dac9cfc0ed1350aeed
#
_cell.length_a   1.000
_cell.length_b   1.000
_cell.length_c   1.000
_cell.angle_alpha   90.00
_cell.angle_beta   90.00
_cell.angle_gamma   90.00
#
_symmetry.space_group_name_H-M   'P 1'
#
loop_
_entity.id
_entity.type
_entity.pdbx_description
1 polymer ?
#
loop_
_entity_poly.entity_id
_entity_poly.type
_entity_poly.pdbx_seq_one_letter_code
_entity_poly.pdbx_strand_id
1 'polypeptide(L)'
;MARAVGGANQADPARLSPLLGAVGTAPCTLTIRERGLCVKIVIPAETRAGEKRVAMMPSVVRKFTQLGFDVAVQSGAGREAFADDAAYTEAEAQVFDEAALTEQIAGADVVASVRPLDYGRASRLRRGGVSISFLSPAQDTETIKALRDAGATGLSFDLLPRISRAQSM
;
A
#
# COMPACT_ATOMS: atom_id res chain seq x y z
N MET A 1 46.36 54.47 -9.86
CA MET A 1 46.44 53.87 -8.51
C MET A 1 45.30 52.82 -8.39
N ALA A 2 45.66 51.57 -8.52
CA ALA A 2 44.79 50.46 -8.47
C ALA A 2 44.78 49.88 -7.03
N ARG A 3 43.65 49.46 -6.54
CA ARG A 3 43.55 48.63 -5.33
C ARG A 3 42.55 47.53 -5.55
N ALA A 4 43.07 46.34 -5.80
CA ALA A 4 42.35 45.09 -5.79
C ALA A 4 42.06 44.67 -4.34
N VAL A 5 40.87 44.18 -4.06
CA VAL A 5 40.59 43.37 -2.87
C VAL A 5 39.85 42.12 -3.33
N GLY A 6 40.58 41.02 -3.36
CA GLY A 6 40.05 39.69 -3.51
C GLY A 6 39.63 39.16 -2.15
N GLY A 7 38.61 38.32 -2.15
CA GLY A 7 38.10 37.60 -0.98
C GLY A 7 37.18 36.47 -1.44
N ALA A 8 37.76 35.40 -1.98
CA ALA A 8 37.01 34.16 -2.21
C ALA A 8 36.78 33.47 -0.87
N ASN A 9 35.54 33.40 -0.46
CA ASN A 9 35.09 32.57 0.68
C ASN A 9 34.85 31.17 0.16
N GLN A 10 35.84 30.29 0.28
CA GLN A 10 35.71 28.87 0.10
C GLN A 10 35.03 28.31 1.34
N ALA A 11 33.76 27.95 1.21
CA ALA A 11 33.04 27.17 2.21
C ALA A 11 33.57 25.73 2.18
N ASP A 12 34.19 25.30 3.27
CA ASP A 12 34.68 23.96 3.55
C ASP A 12 33.47 22.97 3.64
N PRO A 13 33.38 21.90 2.83
CA PRO A 13 32.29 20.93 2.84
C PRO A 13 32.36 19.93 3.99
N ALA A 14 33.28 20.04 4.94
CA ALA A 14 33.55 19.04 5.98
C ALA A 14 32.85 19.25 7.32
N ARG A 15 31.89 20.19 7.45
CA ARG A 15 31.20 20.46 8.72
C ARG A 15 29.69 20.25 8.69
N LEU A 16 29.21 19.13 8.14
CA LEU A 16 27.84 18.67 8.39
C LEU A 16 27.89 17.18 8.78
N SER A 17 28.18 16.91 10.03
CA SER A 17 28.01 15.63 10.72
C SER A 17 26.92 15.75 11.81
N PRO A 18 26.42 14.65 12.34
CA PRO A 18 25.20 13.93 11.91
C PRO A 18 24.20 13.92 13.05
N LEU A 19 22.97 14.25 12.77
CA LEU A 19 21.84 13.93 13.65
C LEU A 19 20.74 13.28 12.78
N LEU A 20 21.05 12.11 12.20
CA LEU A 20 20.01 11.21 11.74
C LEU A 20 19.98 10.00 12.69
N GLY A 21 19.02 10.07 13.61
CA GLY A 21 18.58 8.90 14.35
C GLY A 21 18.15 7.81 13.38
N ALA A 22 18.60 6.59 13.65
CA ALA A 22 18.29 5.40 12.88
C ALA A 22 16.78 5.12 12.88
N VAL A 23 16.08 5.62 11.88
CA VAL A 23 14.80 5.05 11.45
C VAL A 23 15.16 3.89 10.56
N GLY A 24 14.85 2.67 11.00
CA GLY A 24 15.10 1.46 10.24
C GLY A 24 14.32 1.47 8.92
N THR A 25 14.95 1.99 7.89
CA THR A 25 14.49 1.85 6.51
C THR A 25 14.92 0.49 6.01
N ALA A 26 14.00 -0.49 6.01
CA ALA A 26 14.15 -1.67 5.17
C ALA A 26 14.36 -1.19 3.73
N PRO A 27 15.35 -1.72 2.99
CA PRO A 27 15.61 -1.26 1.64
C PRO A 27 14.46 -1.68 0.72
N CYS A 28 13.68 -0.71 0.26
CA CYS A 28 12.82 -0.89 -0.89
C CYS A 28 13.73 -1.06 -2.12
N THR A 29 14.01 -2.31 -2.47
CA THR A 29 14.87 -2.61 -3.63
C THR A 29 14.02 -2.58 -4.89
N LEU A 30 13.99 -1.45 -5.55
CA LEU A 30 13.11 -1.20 -6.69
C LEU A 30 13.83 -1.17 -8.02
N THR A 31 13.27 -1.93 -8.96
CA THR A 31 13.62 -1.90 -10.38
C THR A 31 12.76 -0.93 -11.20
N ILE A 32 11.74 -0.28 -10.62
CA ILE A 32 11.07 0.87 -11.23
C ILE A 32 11.82 2.16 -10.82
N ARG A 33 13.11 2.18 -11.03
CA ARG A 33 14.05 3.18 -10.51
C ARG A 33 14.05 4.51 -11.25
N GLU A 34 13.28 4.66 -12.31
CA GLU A 34 13.38 5.88 -13.14
C GLU A 34 12.38 6.98 -12.79
N ARG A 35 11.42 6.77 -11.86
CA ARG A 35 10.46 7.82 -11.45
C ARG A 35 10.19 7.94 -9.95
N GLY A 36 10.92 7.27 -9.08
CA GLY A 36 10.86 7.50 -7.63
C GLY A 36 9.52 7.18 -6.93
N LEU A 37 8.63 6.41 -7.54
CA LEU A 37 7.31 6.05 -6.99
C LEU A 37 7.26 4.56 -6.71
N CYS A 38 7.54 4.19 -5.44
CA CYS A 38 7.20 2.87 -4.93
C CYS A 38 5.71 2.87 -4.56
N VAL A 39 4.88 2.14 -5.28
CA VAL A 39 3.45 2.00 -4.95
C VAL A 39 3.31 0.97 -3.85
N LYS A 40 2.73 1.39 -2.73
CA LYS A 40 2.48 0.52 -1.58
C LYS A 40 1.08 -0.07 -1.64
N ILE A 41 1.01 -1.40 -1.65
CA ILE A 41 -0.24 -2.18 -1.62
C ILE A 41 -0.39 -2.80 -0.24
N VAL A 42 -1.52 -2.56 0.42
CA VAL A 42 -1.83 -3.13 1.73
C VAL A 42 -3.00 -4.12 1.59
N ILE A 43 -2.83 -5.30 2.17
CA ILE A 43 -3.81 -6.37 2.18
C ILE A 43 -4.21 -6.63 3.64
N PRO A 44 -5.34 -6.07 4.11
CA PRO A 44 -5.85 -6.33 5.45
C PRO A 44 -6.47 -7.73 5.55
N ALA A 45 -6.56 -8.26 6.76
CA ALA A 45 -7.37 -9.43 7.03
C ALA A 45 -8.87 -9.10 6.90
N GLU A 46 -9.63 -10.05 6.35
CA GLU A 46 -11.07 -9.92 6.24
C GLU A 46 -11.72 -10.00 7.62
N THR A 47 -12.67 -9.11 7.88
CA THR A 47 -13.36 -9.03 9.18
C THR A 47 -14.75 -9.63 9.15
N ARG A 48 -15.32 -9.88 7.96
CA ARG A 48 -16.67 -10.39 7.82
C ARG A 48 -16.73 -11.88 8.12
N ALA A 49 -17.60 -12.27 9.04
CA ALA A 49 -17.80 -13.68 9.40
C ALA A 49 -18.15 -14.53 8.15
N GLY A 50 -17.44 -15.65 7.99
CA GLY A 50 -17.60 -16.56 6.85
C GLY A 50 -16.86 -16.18 5.58
N GLU A 51 -16.18 -15.04 5.51
CA GLU A 51 -15.28 -14.74 4.42
C GLU A 51 -13.96 -15.48 4.65
N LYS A 52 -13.62 -16.39 3.73
CA LYS A 52 -12.42 -17.23 3.80
C LYS A 52 -11.38 -16.85 2.76
N ARG A 53 -11.73 -15.97 1.84
CA ARG A 53 -10.82 -15.53 0.77
C ARG A 53 -9.91 -14.44 1.29
N VAL A 54 -8.78 -14.31 0.64
CA VAL A 54 -7.85 -13.19 0.79
C VAL A 54 -7.72 -12.47 -0.55
N ALA A 55 -7.46 -11.17 -0.53
CA ALA A 55 -7.40 -10.37 -1.74
C ALA A 55 -6.28 -10.80 -2.69
N MET A 56 -5.14 -11.23 -2.16
CA MET A 56 -4.01 -11.73 -2.95
C MET A 56 -3.40 -12.96 -2.31
N MET A 57 -3.25 -14.03 -3.09
CA MET A 57 -2.48 -15.22 -2.71
C MET A 57 -0.98 -14.97 -2.81
N PRO A 58 -0.12 -15.69 -2.05
CA PRO A 58 1.33 -15.49 -2.09
C PRO A 58 1.95 -15.57 -3.48
N SER A 59 1.43 -16.43 -4.35
CA SER A 59 1.88 -16.53 -5.76
C SER A 59 1.62 -15.28 -6.58
N VAL A 60 0.55 -14.54 -6.27
CA VAL A 60 0.23 -13.24 -6.89
C VAL A 60 1.09 -12.15 -6.28
N VAL A 61 1.23 -12.13 -4.95
CA VAL A 61 2.08 -11.19 -4.23
C VAL A 61 3.51 -11.22 -4.79
N ARG A 62 4.09 -12.41 -4.98
CA ARG A 62 5.42 -12.56 -5.60
C ARG A 62 5.56 -11.89 -6.96
N LYS A 63 4.51 -11.90 -7.79
CA LYS A 63 4.53 -11.21 -9.08
C LYS A 63 4.56 -9.69 -8.92
N PHE A 64 3.82 -9.17 -7.92
CA PHE A 64 3.80 -7.74 -7.65
C PHE A 64 5.13 -7.25 -7.05
N THR A 65 5.72 -8.00 -6.12
CA THR A 65 7.03 -7.66 -5.54
C THR A 65 8.13 -7.68 -6.61
N GLN A 66 8.11 -8.66 -7.53
CA GLN A 66 9.02 -8.72 -8.69
C GLN A 66 8.83 -7.55 -9.67
N LEU A 67 7.63 -6.99 -9.77
CA LEU A 67 7.37 -5.79 -10.55
C LEU A 67 7.76 -4.50 -9.81
N GLY A 68 8.24 -4.62 -8.56
CA GLY A 68 8.72 -3.49 -7.77
C GLY A 68 7.65 -2.79 -6.94
N PHE A 69 6.51 -3.43 -6.69
CA PHE A 69 5.52 -2.95 -5.73
C PHE A 69 5.96 -3.32 -4.30
N ASP A 70 5.68 -2.44 -3.35
CA ASP A 70 5.80 -2.73 -1.92
C ASP A 70 4.48 -3.35 -1.45
N VAL A 71 4.50 -4.63 -1.08
CA VAL A 71 3.29 -5.34 -0.65
C VAL A 71 3.36 -5.63 0.83
N ALA A 72 2.39 -5.12 1.58
CA ALA A 72 2.23 -5.37 3.00
C ALA A 72 0.95 -6.18 3.25
N VAL A 73 1.07 -7.28 4.01
CA VAL A 73 -0.02 -8.21 4.30
C VAL A 73 -0.22 -8.28 5.81
N GLN A 74 -1.44 -8.17 6.26
CA GLN A 74 -1.76 -8.34 7.68
C GLN A 74 -1.57 -9.80 8.09
N SER A 75 -0.91 -10.02 9.24
CA SER A 75 -0.71 -11.36 9.80
C SER A 75 -2.04 -12.12 9.93
N GLY A 76 -2.06 -13.35 9.48
CA GLY A 76 -3.23 -14.21 9.46
C GLY A 76 -4.25 -13.91 8.36
N ALA A 77 -4.06 -12.92 7.50
CA ALA A 77 -5.00 -12.58 6.43
C ALA A 77 -5.29 -13.76 5.47
N GLY A 78 -4.28 -14.59 5.20
CA GLY A 78 -4.42 -15.77 4.33
C GLY A 78 -4.81 -17.07 5.02
N ARG A 79 -4.94 -17.09 6.35
CA ARG A 79 -5.11 -18.33 7.13
C ARG A 79 -6.30 -19.16 6.67
N GLU A 80 -7.47 -18.54 6.49
CA GLU A 80 -8.69 -19.23 6.03
C GLU A 80 -8.61 -19.63 4.55
N ALA A 81 -7.69 -19.05 3.79
CA ALA A 81 -7.39 -19.40 2.40
C ALA A 81 -6.21 -20.39 2.28
N PHE A 82 -5.79 -21.03 3.39
CA PHE A 82 -4.66 -21.98 3.45
C PHE A 82 -3.31 -21.38 3.03
N ALA A 83 -3.14 -20.09 3.20
CA ALA A 83 -1.87 -19.39 3.01
C ALA A 83 -1.39 -18.82 4.36
N ASP A 84 -0.25 -19.28 4.83
CA ASP A 84 0.34 -18.82 6.09
C ASP A 84 1.23 -17.59 5.88
N ASP A 85 1.59 -16.94 6.98
CA ASP A 85 2.43 -15.73 6.96
C ASP A 85 3.83 -16.01 6.40
N ALA A 86 4.35 -17.24 6.59
CA ALA A 86 5.64 -17.63 6.04
C ALA A 86 5.65 -17.61 4.52
N ALA A 87 4.57 -18.08 3.88
CA ALA A 87 4.44 -18.04 2.42
C ALA A 87 4.40 -16.62 1.85
N TYR A 88 3.82 -15.66 2.59
CA TYR A 88 3.85 -14.24 2.22
C TYR A 88 5.26 -13.65 2.39
N THR A 89 5.96 -14.02 3.45
CA THR A 89 7.35 -13.58 3.67
C THR A 89 8.28 -14.14 2.58
N GLU A 90 8.11 -15.40 2.17
CA GLU A 90 8.83 -15.99 1.03
C GLU A 90 8.49 -15.31 -0.30
N ALA A 91 7.29 -14.73 -0.43
CA ALA A 91 6.89 -13.92 -1.57
C ALA A 91 7.40 -12.47 -1.51
N GLU A 92 8.30 -12.17 -0.55
CA GLU A 92 8.90 -10.84 -0.32
C GLU A 92 7.87 -9.77 0.11
N ALA A 93 6.74 -10.18 0.71
CA ALA A 93 5.81 -9.25 1.33
C ALA A 93 6.24 -8.89 2.75
N GLN A 94 5.93 -7.68 3.16
CA GLN A 94 6.02 -7.27 4.55
C GLN A 94 4.80 -7.79 5.32
N VAL A 95 5.00 -8.68 6.29
CA VAL A 95 3.92 -9.09 7.19
C VAL A 95 3.87 -8.15 8.39
N PHE A 96 2.69 -7.66 8.75
CA PHE A 96 2.47 -6.74 9.87
C PHE A 96 1.31 -7.23 10.76
N ASP A 97 1.30 -6.82 12.01
CA ASP A 97 0.28 -7.18 12.98
C ASP A 97 -0.92 -6.19 12.97
N GLU A 98 -1.99 -6.53 13.71
CA GLU A 98 -3.19 -5.69 13.84
C GLU A 98 -2.89 -4.30 14.42
N ALA A 99 -1.89 -4.17 15.30
CA ALA A 99 -1.54 -2.90 15.93
C ALA A 99 -1.05 -1.87 14.90
N ALA A 100 -0.36 -2.33 13.85
CA ALA A 100 0.14 -1.50 12.77
C ALA A 100 -0.89 -1.19 11.67
N LEU A 101 -2.06 -1.87 11.67
CA LEU A 101 -3.02 -1.81 10.58
C LEU A 101 -3.44 -0.38 10.20
N THR A 102 -3.72 0.45 11.20
CA THR A 102 -4.16 1.85 10.98
C THR A 102 -3.08 2.66 10.24
N GLU A 103 -1.83 2.52 10.65
CA GLU A 103 -0.69 3.20 10.04
C GLU A 103 -0.44 2.67 8.62
N GLN A 104 -0.52 1.35 8.43
CA GLN A 104 -0.35 0.72 7.13
C GLN A 104 -1.39 1.21 6.13
N ILE A 105 -2.68 1.27 6.52
CA ILE A 105 -3.76 1.79 5.67
C ILE A 105 -3.55 3.28 5.35
N ALA A 106 -3.18 4.09 6.33
CA ALA A 106 -2.95 5.52 6.12
C ALA A 106 -1.76 5.80 5.18
N GLY A 107 -0.76 4.94 5.17
CA GLY A 107 0.40 5.03 4.28
C GLY A 107 0.24 4.31 2.93
N ALA A 108 -0.89 3.63 2.70
CA ALA A 108 -1.10 2.85 1.49
C ALA A 108 -1.44 3.72 0.28
N ASP A 109 -0.92 3.37 -0.88
CA ASP A 109 -1.39 3.85 -2.19
C ASP A 109 -2.63 3.08 -2.63
N VAL A 110 -2.61 1.77 -2.39
CA VAL A 110 -3.69 0.86 -2.74
C VAL A 110 -4.00 -0.03 -1.54
N VAL A 111 -5.27 -0.15 -1.18
CA VAL A 111 -5.75 -1.17 -0.25
C VAL A 111 -6.60 -2.16 -1.02
N ALA A 112 -6.20 -3.43 -1.00
CA ALA A 112 -6.91 -4.51 -1.66
C ALA A 112 -7.57 -5.43 -0.62
N SER A 113 -8.88 -5.56 -0.68
CA SER A 113 -9.69 -6.45 0.18
C SER A 113 -10.73 -7.19 -0.65
N VAL A 114 -11.22 -8.32 -0.17
CA VAL A 114 -12.33 -9.03 -0.82
C VAL A 114 -13.64 -8.30 -0.54
N ARG A 115 -13.91 -8.05 0.74
CA ARG A 115 -15.09 -7.31 1.17
C ARG A 115 -14.80 -5.83 1.33
N PRO A 116 -15.81 -4.96 1.32
CA PRO A 116 -15.62 -3.55 1.60
C PRO A 116 -14.92 -3.36 2.95
N LEU A 117 -14.02 -2.39 3.01
CA LEU A 117 -13.49 -1.94 4.28
C LEU A 117 -14.63 -1.43 5.16
N ASP A 118 -14.54 -1.62 6.47
CA ASP A 118 -15.45 -0.93 7.39
C ASP A 118 -15.22 0.59 7.35
N TYR A 119 -16.20 1.35 7.87
CA TYR A 119 -16.15 2.81 7.89
C TYR A 119 -14.84 3.34 8.52
N GLY A 120 -14.41 2.74 9.64
CA GLY A 120 -13.22 3.16 10.36
C GLY A 120 -11.94 2.98 9.55
N ARG A 121 -11.80 1.86 8.83
CA ARG A 121 -10.66 1.59 7.95
C ARG A 121 -10.71 2.44 6.69
N ALA A 122 -11.89 2.56 6.05
CA ALA A 122 -12.07 3.36 4.85
C ALA A 122 -11.75 4.84 5.06
N SER A 123 -12.15 5.41 6.21
CA SER A 123 -11.87 6.81 6.55
C SER A 123 -10.39 7.11 6.82
N ARG A 124 -9.57 6.09 7.00
CA ARG A 124 -8.11 6.21 7.22
C ARG A 124 -7.29 6.24 5.94
N LEU A 125 -7.90 5.90 4.79
CA LEU A 125 -7.17 5.99 3.54
C LEU A 125 -6.67 7.42 3.30
N ARG A 126 -5.45 7.52 2.81
CA ARG A 126 -4.89 8.82 2.42
C ARG A 126 -5.67 9.42 1.25
N ARG A 127 -5.66 10.73 1.14
CA ARG A 127 -6.20 11.43 -0.03
C ARG A 127 -5.50 10.96 -1.31
N GLY A 128 -6.31 10.58 -2.32
CA GLY A 128 -5.80 10.01 -3.57
C GLY A 128 -5.43 8.52 -3.48
N GLY A 129 -5.61 7.87 -2.32
CA GLY A 129 -5.47 6.43 -2.18
C GLY A 129 -6.57 5.68 -2.91
N VAL A 130 -6.35 4.41 -3.22
CA VAL A 130 -7.27 3.56 -3.96
C VAL A 130 -7.71 2.37 -3.10
N SER A 131 -9.01 2.13 -2.99
CA SER A 131 -9.59 0.92 -2.40
C SER A 131 -10.13 0.03 -3.50
N ILE A 132 -9.73 -1.24 -3.52
CA ILE A 132 -10.17 -2.24 -4.50
C ILE A 132 -10.85 -3.36 -3.76
N SER A 133 -12.16 -3.58 -4.03
CA SER A 133 -12.93 -4.65 -3.38
C SER A 133 -14.25 -4.92 -4.10
N PHE A 134 -15.04 -5.87 -3.61
CA PHE A 134 -16.46 -6.02 -3.96
C PHE A 134 -17.27 -5.05 -3.08
N LEU A 135 -17.36 -3.79 -3.52
CA LEU A 135 -17.91 -2.70 -2.70
C LEU A 135 -19.41 -2.81 -2.45
N SER A 136 -20.16 -3.53 -3.31
CA SER A 136 -21.63 -3.61 -3.25
C SER A 136 -22.30 -2.24 -3.05
N PRO A 137 -22.09 -1.25 -3.95
CA PRO A 137 -22.39 0.17 -3.69
C PRO A 137 -23.87 0.44 -3.39
N ALA A 138 -24.77 -0.43 -3.86
CA ALA A 138 -26.19 -0.33 -3.58
C ALA A 138 -26.56 -0.71 -2.14
N GLN A 139 -25.70 -1.42 -1.43
CA GLN A 139 -25.95 -1.95 -0.09
C GLN A 139 -25.10 -1.28 0.98
N ASP A 140 -23.86 -0.92 0.66
CA ASP A 140 -22.88 -0.36 1.61
C ASP A 140 -22.58 1.11 1.29
N THR A 141 -23.56 1.96 1.57
CA THR A 141 -23.41 3.41 1.35
C THR A 141 -22.51 4.08 2.35
N GLU A 142 -22.30 3.51 3.54
CA GLU A 142 -21.46 4.10 4.58
C GLU A 142 -19.98 4.03 4.21
N THR A 143 -19.51 2.90 3.69
CA THR A 143 -18.13 2.78 3.17
C THR A 143 -17.90 3.73 1.99
N ILE A 144 -18.89 3.87 1.09
CA ILE A 144 -18.79 4.81 -0.04
C ILE A 144 -18.65 6.26 0.45
N LYS A 145 -19.44 6.66 1.44
CA LYS A 145 -19.32 8.00 2.05
C LYS A 145 -17.94 8.20 2.70
N ALA A 146 -17.44 7.19 3.43
CA ALA A 146 -16.12 7.26 4.05
C ALA A 146 -15.00 7.44 3.01
N LEU A 147 -15.02 6.68 1.91
CA LEU A 147 -14.06 6.81 0.81
C LEU A 147 -14.12 8.20 0.15
N ARG A 148 -15.35 8.69 -0.13
CA ARG A 148 -15.56 10.04 -0.67
C ARG A 148 -14.97 11.09 0.25
N ASP A 149 -15.28 11.03 1.56
CA ASP A 149 -14.87 12.03 2.53
C ASP A 149 -13.36 12.00 2.79
N ALA A 150 -12.74 10.81 2.69
CA ALA A 150 -11.29 10.66 2.67
C ALA A 150 -10.64 11.17 1.36
N GLY A 151 -11.43 11.42 0.31
CA GLY A 151 -10.90 11.79 -1.00
C GLY A 151 -10.16 10.63 -1.68
N ALA A 152 -10.57 9.40 -1.36
CA ALA A 152 -10.04 8.16 -1.94
C ALA A 152 -10.86 7.70 -3.15
N THR A 153 -10.28 6.87 -4.00
CA THR A 153 -10.94 6.25 -5.14
C THR A 153 -11.36 4.82 -4.81
N GLY A 154 -12.65 4.50 -4.96
CA GLY A 154 -13.17 3.14 -4.82
C GLY A 154 -13.28 2.45 -6.19
N LEU A 155 -12.68 1.28 -6.34
CA LEU A 155 -12.86 0.39 -7.49
C LEU A 155 -13.66 -0.83 -7.05
N SER A 156 -14.84 -1.02 -7.65
CA SER A 156 -15.75 -2.13 -7.32
C SER A 156 -15.76 -3.20 -8.40
N PHE A 157 -15.38 -4.42 -8.03
CA PHE A 157 -15.47 -5.56 -8.94
C PHE A 157 -16.93 -5.99 -9.23
N ASP A 158 -17.90 -5.62 -8.40
CA ASP A 158 -19.34 -5.88 -8.63
C ASP A 158 -19.87 -5.17 -9.87
N LEU A 159 -19.24 -4.06 -10.25
CA LEU A 159 -19.69 -3.21 -11.34
C LEU A 159 -18.97 -3.51 -12.66
N LEU A 160 -18.07 -4.48 -12.69
CA LEU A 160 -17.42 -4.89 -13.94
C LEU A 160 -18.43 -5.56 -14.87
N PRO A 161 -18.55 -5.09 -16.14
CA PRO A 161 -19.44 -5.69 -17.11
C PRO A 161 -19.06 -7.15 -17.38
N ARG A 162 -20.04 -8.05 -17.23
CA ARG A 162 -19.88 -9.49 -17.53
C ARG A 162 -20.26 -9.77 -18.97
N ILE A 163 -19.48 -9.25 -19.91
CA ILE A 163 -19.66 -9.52 -21.33
C ILE A 163 -18.51 -10.38 -21.83
N SER A 164 -18.78 -11.22 -22.85
CA SER A 164 -17.82 -12.20 -23.38
C SER A 164 -16.46 -11.62 -23.80
N ARG A 165 -16.43 -10.35 -24.23
CA ARG A 165 -15.19 -9.65 -24.58
C ARG A 165 -14.42 -9.07 -23.39
N ALA A 166 -15.08 -8.79 -22.27
CA ALA A 166 -14.44 -8.29 -21.05
C ALA A 166 -13.92 -9.44 -20.16
N GLN A 167 -14.33 -10.68 -20.43
CA GLN A 167 -13.97 -11.86 -19.65
C GLN A 167 -13.00 -12.81 -20.38
N SER A 168 -12.36 -12.35 -21.45
CA SER A 168 -11.31 -13.12 -22.13
C SER A 168 -9.97 -13.05 -21.36
N MET A 169 -10.03 -13.14 -20.04
CA MET A 169 -8.88 -13.28 -19.17
C MET A 169 -8.68 -14.73 -18.76
#